data_3bb7ddf06d5b883a0711165775c365d5
#
_entry.id   3bb7ddf06d5b883a0711165775c365d5
#
_cell.length_a   1.000
_cell.length_b   1.000
_cell.length_c   1.000
_cell.angle_alpha   90.00
_cell.angle_beta   90.00
_cell.angle_gamma   90.00
#
_symmetry.space_group_name_H-M   'P 1'
#
loop_
_entity.id
_entity.type
_entity.pdbx_description
1 polymer ?
#
loop_
_entity_poly.entity_id
_entity_poly.type
_entity_poly.pdbx_seq_one_letter_code
_entity_poly.pdbx_strand_id
1 'polypeptide(L)'
;MRHGQASFGADDYDRLSDLGWRQSRRLGEYWRGKGQQFDRVIVGTLRRQNETWQGIAEGLGISPGSLPLMQTPSLNEYDSHAVIRTVHPDPLPKADTPELYRHHFQLLRVGLQAWMQGQAQPVGMPTYVDFRAGIAAVLDDICRTSPGRVLLVSSGGPIATAVGLLLQTPAQATIELNFHIRNSAVTELSYRAKGHRLISYNTLNHLDSPQHQDWVTFT
;
A
#
# COMPACT_ATOMS: atom_id res chain seq x y z
N MET A 1 -1.73 1.89 6.01
CA MET A 1 -0.50 2.59 5.57
C MET A 1 0.18 1.80 4.46
N ARG A 2 0.94 2.47 3.59
CA ARG A 2 1.79 1.82 2.57
C ARG A 2 3.06 1.29 3.23
N HIS A 3 3.56 0.13 2.78
CA HIS A 3 4.84 -0.41 3.22
C HIS A 3 6.00 0.59 3.05
N GLY A 4 7.08 0.41 3.80
CA GLY A 4 8.33 1.12 3.63
C GLY A 4 8.94 0.89 2.23
N GLN A 5 10.00 1.63 1.88
CA GLN A 5 10.65 1.46 0.59
C GLN A 5 11.09 0.01 0.39
N ALA A 6 10.70 -0.59 -0.73
CA ALA A 6 11.18 -1.90 -1.17
C ALA A 6 12.59 -1.80 -1.80
N SER A 7 13.29 -2.95 -1.91
CA SER A 7 14.64 -3.03 -2.50
C SER A 7 14.57 -2.98 -4.02
N PHE A 8 14.23 -1.81 -4.58
CA PHE A 8 14.12 -1.60 -6.02
C PHE A 8 15.44 -1.91 -6.75
N GLY A 9 15.36 -2.73 -7.79
CA GLY A 9 16.53 -3.12 -8.57
C GLY A 9 17.38 -4.25 -7.99
N ALA A 10 17.06 -4.78 -6.80
CA ALA A 10 17.67 -6.00 -6.26
C ALA A 10 16.99 -7.26 -6.83
N ASP A 11 17.66 -8.42 -6.73
CA ASP A 11 17.15 -9.72 -7.18
C ASP A 11 15.85 -10.11 -6.43
N ASP A 12 15.73 -9.71 -5.15
CA ASP A 12 14.53 -9.86 -4.34
C ASP A 12 13.91 -8.50 -4.07
N TYR A 13 13.01 -8.09 -4.95
CA TYR A 13 12.25 -6.84 -4.80
C TYR A 13 11.27 -6.88 -3.61
N ASP A 14 10.79 -8.06 -3.20
CA ASP A 14 9.74 -8.17 -2.18
C ASP A 14 10.26 -8.02 -0.74
N ARG A 15 11.45 -7.44 -0.53
CA ARG A 15 11.97 -7.09 0.79
C ARG A 15 12.11 -5.58 0.95
N LEU A 16 12.12 -5.09 2.17
CA LEU A 16 12.46 -3.70 2.45
C LEU A 16 13.93 -3.40 2.17
N SER A 17 14.19 -2.19 1.67
CA SER A 17 15.53 -1.59 1.72
C SER A 17 15.88 -1.18 3.15
N ASP A 18 17.17 -0.86 3.40
CA ASP A 18 17.59 -0.29 4.69
C ASP A 18 16.83 1.00 5.04
N LEU A 19 16.50 1.79 4.01
CA LEU A 19 15.67 2.98 4.18
C LEU A 19 14.23 2.60 4.54
N GLY A 20 13.66 1.57 3.92
CA GLY A 20 12.32 1.08 4.24
C GLY A 20 12.19 0.61 5.70
N TRP A 21 13.22 -0.05 6.22
CA TRP A 21 13.29 -0.40 7.64
C TRP A 21 13.35 0.84 8.53
N ARG A 22 14.17 1.84 8.19
CA ARG A 22 14.25 3.11 8.93
C ARG A 22 12.93 3.86 8.92
N GLN A 23 12.27 3.97 7.76
CA GLN A 23 10.94 4.58 7.62
C GLN A 23 9.92 3.90 8.54
N SER A 24 9.91 2.57 8.55
CA SER A 24 8.97 1.76 9.35
C SER A 24 9.19 1.96 10.86
N ARG A 25 10.44 1.88 11.34
CA ARG A 25 10.79 2.15 12.74
C ARG A 25 10.42 3.57 13.14
N ARG A 26 10.74 4.55 12.30
CA ARG A 26 10.44 5.96 12.56
C ARG A 26 8.93 6.21 12.71
N LEU A 27 8.11 5.53 11.91
CA LEU A 27 6.65 5.60 12.06
C LEU A 27 6.20 5.03 13.41
N GLY A 28 6.73 3.89 13.82
CA GLY A 28 6.47 3.30 15.14
C GLY A 28 6.88 4.23 16.29
N GLU A 29 8.08 4.82 16.24
CA GLU A 29 8.55 5.81 17.20
C GLU A 29 7.65 7.04 17.29
N TYR A 30 7.23 7.55 16.14
CA TYR A 30 6.31 8.68 16.07
C TYR A 30 4.98 8.35 16.77
N TRP A 31 4.40 7.19 16.50
CA TRP A 31 3.16 6.76 17.14
C TRP A 31 3.34 6.52 18.65
N ARG A 32 4.46 5.93 19.06
CA ARG A 32 4.81 5.79 20.49
C ARG A 32 4.88 7.15 21.17
N GLY A 33 5.56 8.12 20.55
CA GLY A 33 5.67 9.49 21.09
C GLY A 33 4.33 10.22 21.18
N LYS A 34 3.32 9.80 20.39
CA LYS A 34 1.94 10.30 20.45
C LYS A 34 1.03 9.50 21.41
N GLY A 35 1.56 8.46 22.07
CA GLY A 35 0.76 7.56 22.90
C GLY A 35 -0.27 6.75 22.09
N GLN A 36 -0.06 6.61 20.77
CA GLN A 36 -0.98 5.90 19.91
C GLN A 36 -0.84 4.40 20.10
N GLN A 37 -1.97 3.72 20.32
CA GLN A 37 -2.06 2.26 20.47
C GLN A 37 -2.95 1.69 19.38
N PHE A 38 -2.74 0.40 19.09
CA PHE A 38 -3.55 -0.38 18.18
C PHE A 38 -4.09 -1.62 18.90
N ASP A 39 -5.30 -2.01 18.55
CA ASP A 39 -5.98 -3.17 19.13
C ASP A 39 -5.82 -4.41 18.25
N ARG A 40 -5.55 -4.22 16.96
CA ARG A 40 -5.38 -5.27 15.95
C ARG A 40 -4.51 -4.78 14.80
N VAL A 41 -3.80 -5.72 14.18
CA VAL A 41 -3.01 -5.49 12.97
C VAL A 41 -3.49 -6.41 11.84
N ILE A 42 -3.66 -5.87 10.64
CA ILE A 42 -3.96 -6.62 9.43
C ILE A 42 -2.89 -6.28 8.39
N VAL A 43 -2.21 -7.30 7.88
CA VAL A 43 -1.08 -7.15 6.96
C VAL A 43 -1.35 -7.95 5.69
N GLY A 44 -0.91 -7.46 4.54
CA GLY A 44 -0.85 -8.29 3.35
C GLY A 44 0.18 -9.41 3.50
N THR A 45 0.19 -10.35 2.57
CA THR A 45 1.09 -11.53 2.66
C THR A 45 2.46 -11.29 2.05
N LEU A 46 2.69 -10.15 1.38
CA LEU A 46 3.99 -9.80 0.79
C LEU A 46 5.04 -9.57 1.88
N ARG A 47 6.28 -9.98 1.60
CA ARG A 47 7.38 -9.87 2.55
C ARG A 47 7.61 -8.44 3.01
N ARG A 48 7.66 -7.45 2.09
CA ARG A 48 7.84 -6.03 2.40
C ARG A 48 6.75 -5.46 3.32
N GLN A 49 5.53 -5.99 3.26
CA GLN A 49 4.43 -5.58 4.15
C GLN A 49 4.64 -6.13 5.56
N ASN A 50 5.06 -7.39 5.67
CA ASN A 50 5.37 -8.03 6.95
C ASN A 50 6.58 -7.41 7.62
N GLU A 51 7.67 -7.15 6.88
CA GLU A 51 8.86 -6.46 7.38
C GLU A 51 8.54 -5.02 7.83
N THR A 52 7.61 -4.35 7.13
CA THR A 52 7.12 -3.03 7.57
C THR A 52 6.44 -3.10 8.93
N TRP A 53 5.56 -4.10 9.15
CA TRP A 53 4.96 -4.29 10.46
C TRP A 53 6.00 -4.58 11.54
N GLN A 54 7.00 -5.41 11.26
CA GLN A 54 8.10 -5.68 12.20
C GLN A 54 8.84 -4.41 12.60
N GLY A 55 9.22 -3.58 11.61
CA GLY A 55 9.88 -2.30 11.86
C GLY A 55 9.01 -1.33 12.68
N ILE A 56 7.70 -1.28 12.41
CA ILE A 56 6.75 -0.47 13.19
C ILE A 56 6.68 -0.98 14.63
N ALA A 57 6.58 -2.28 14.86
CA ALA A 57 6.53 -2.87 16.19
C ALA A 57 7.80 -2.57 16.99
N GLU A 58 8.98 -2.67 16.37
CA GLU A 58 10.25 -2.23 16.96
C GLU A 58 10.19 -0.76 17.40
N GLY A 59 9.73 0.14 16.51
CA GLY A 59 9.58 1.55 16.80
C GLY A 59 8.58 1.86 17.91
N LEU A 60 7.48 1.11 17.98
CA LEU A 60 6.48 1.18 19.05
C LEU A 60 7.05 0.67 20.38
N GLY A 61 8.12 -0.12 20.36
CA GLY A 61 8.69 -0.77 21.55
C GLY A 61 7.88 -1.99 22.00
N ILE A 62 7.21 -2.68 21.08
CA ILE A 62 6.41 -3.88 21.34
C ILE A 62 6.93 -5.08 20.52
N SER A 63 6.63 -6.29 20.97
CA SER A 63 6.86 -7.49 20.14
C SER A 63 5.84 -7.52 19.00
N PRO A 64 6.24 -7.89 17.75
CA PRO A 64 5.31 -8.04 16.63
C PRO A 64 4.14 -9.00 16.90
N GLY A 65 4.33 -9.99 17.79
CA GLY A 65 3.30 -10.95 18.17
C GLY A 65 2.44 -10.52 19.38
N SER A 66 2.63 -9.33 19.95
CA SER A 66 1.87 -8.87 21.12
C SER A 66 0.44 -8.41 20.81
N LEU A 67 0.12 -8.17 19.53
CA LEU A 67 -1.20 -7.79 19.08
C LEU A 67 -1.81 -8.89 18.20
N PRO A 68 -3.15 -9.02 18.20
CA PRO A 68 -3.83 -9.88 17.24
C PRO A 68 -3.43 -9.51 15.82
N LEU A 69 -2.80 -10.44 15.11
CA LEU A 69 -2.29 -10.27 13.75
C LEU A 69 -3.08 -11.15 12.77
N MET A 70 -3.60 -10.54 11.73
CA MET A 70 -4.21 -11.24 10.60
C MET A 70 -3.42 -10.94 9.32
N GLN A 71 -3.17 -11.96 8.51
CA GLN A 71 -2.62 -11.81 7.17
C GLN A 71 -3.70 -12.09 6.12
N THR A 72 -3.72 -11.28 5.04
CA THR A 72 -4.67 -11.48 3.95
C THR A 72 -4.08 -11.04 2.61
N PRO A 73 -4.20 -11.86 1.54
CA PRO A 73 -3.77 -11.48 0.21
C PRO A 73 -4.59 -10.32 -0.39
N SER A 74 -5.77 -10.00 0.16
CA SER A 74 -6.58 -8.86 -0.28
C SER A 74 -5.91 -7.50 -0.07
N LEU A 75 -4.82 -7.44 0.71
CA LEU A 75 -4.01 -6.24 0.91
C LEU A 75 -2.71 -6.25 0.09
N ASN A 76 -2.50 -7.26 -0.76
CA ASN A 76 -1.33 -7.35 -1.62
C ASN A 76 -1.42 -6.41 -2.82
N GLU A 77 -0.25 -5.96 -3.28
CA GLU A 77 -0.15 -5.22 -4.54
C GLU A 77 -0.53 -6.10 -5.73
N TYR A 78 -1.07 -5.50 -6.76
CA TYR A 78 -1.25 -6.14 -8.06
C TYR A 78 0.12 -6.38 -8.74
N ASP A 79 0.18 -7.36 -9.67
CA ASP A 79 1.38 -7.59 -10.49
C ASP A 79 1.44 -6.58 -11.63
N SER A 80 2.30 -5.57 -11.48
CA SER A 80 2.50 -4.51 -12.49
C SER A 80 3.01 -5.06 -13.83
N HIS A 81 3.83 -6.11 -13.82
CA HIS A 81 4.30 -6.74 -15.05
C HIS A 81 3.17 -7.46 -15.79
N ALA A 82 2.30 -8.18 -15.07
CA ALA A 82 1.14 -8.81 -15.67
C ALA A 82 0.18 -7.77 -16.25
N VAL A 83 -0.02 -6.63 -15.55
CA VAL A 83 -0.82 -5.50 -16.06
C VAL A 83 -0.23 -4.91 -17.33
N ILE A 84 1.07 -4.61 -17.36
CA ILE A 84 1.75 -4.05 -18.53
C ILE A 84 1.64 -5.00 -19.73
N ARG A 85 1.81 -6.31 -19.53
CA ARG A 85 1.72 -7.30 -20.61
C ARG A 85 0.36 -7.35 -21.30
N THR A 86 -0.70 -6.85 -20.69
CA THR A 86 -2.02 -6.76 -21.36
C THR A 86 -2.05 -5.74 -22.49
N VAL A 87 -1.18 -4.73 -22.47
CA VAL A 87 -1.11 -3.63 -23.43
C VAL A 87 0.22 -3.59 -24.21
N HIS A 88 1.23 -4.27 -23.71
CA HIS A 88 2.54 -4.41 -24.34
C HIS A 88 3.07 -5.83 -24.09
N PRO A 89 2.79 -6.79 -25.00
CA PRO A 89 3.14 -8.20 -24.82
C PRO A 89 4.64 -8.48 -24.83
N ASP A 90 5.41 -7.67 -25.55
CA ASP A 90 6.85 -7.86 -25.69
C ASP A 90 7.61 -7.53 -24.39
N PRO A 91 8.74 -8.21 -24.14
CA PRO A 91 9.59 -7.89 -22.99
C PRO A 91 10.06 -6.45 -23.01
N LEU A 92 9.87 -5.75 -21.90
CA LEU A 92 10.40 -4.41 -21.75
C LEU A 92 11.86 -4.44 -21.29
N PRO A 93 12.70 -3.50 -21.77
CA PRO A 93 14.03 -3.31 -21.21
C PRO A 93 13.93 -2.90 -19.73
N LYS A 94 15.01 -3.18 -18.98
CA LYS A 94 15.10 -2.71 -17.58
C LYS A 94 14.96 -1.21 -17.53
N ALA A 95 14.14 -0.70 -16.62
CA ALA A 95 13.92 0.74 -16.44
C ALA A 95 15.10 1.35 -15.66
N ASP A 96 16.25 1.53 -16.33
CA ASP A 96 17.49 2.06 -15.79
C ASP A 96 17.76 3.53 -16.22
N THR A 97 16.91 4.09 -17.09
CA THR A 97 16.94 5.50 -17.46
C THR A 97 15.62 6.19 -17.12
N PRO A 98 15.63 7.53 -16.91
CA PRO A 98 14.38 8.28 -16.67
C PRO A 98 13.35 8.15 -17.80
N GLU A 99 13.80 7.98 -19.06
CA GLU A 99 12.93 7.78 -20.23
C GLU A 99 12.24 6.43 -20.18
N LEU A 100 12.98 5.35 -19.92
CA LEU A 100 12.45 3.99 -19.79
C LEU A 100 11.50 3.90 -18.59
N TYR A 101 11.87 4.53 -17.47
CA TYR A 101 11.01 4.61 -16.29
C TYR A 101 9.66 5.29 -16.62
N ARG A 102 9.68 6.45 -17.29
CA ARG A 102 8.45 7.13 -17.73
C ARG A 102 7.63 6.26 -18.68
N HIS A 103 8.28 5.57 -19.61
CA HIS A 103 7.62 4.68 -20.56
C HIS A 103 6.91 3.52 -19.83
N HIS A 104 7.57 2.86 -18.88
CA HIS A 104 6.96 1.82 -18.06
C HIS A 104 5.71 2.33 -17.31
N PHE A 105 5.81 3.53 -16.71
CA PHE A 105 4.66 4.14 -16.01
C PHE A 105 3.51 4.50 -16.95
N GLN A 106 3.79 4.92 -18.18
CA GLN A 106 2.74 5.16 -19.19
C GLN A 106 2.02 3.86 -19.56
N LEU A 107 2.76 2.79 -19.82
CA LEU A 107 2.18 1.49 -20.13
C LEU A 107 1.39 0.93 -18.93
N LEU A 108 1.94 1.05 -17.73
CA LEU A 108 1.24 0.64 -16.51
C LEU A 108 -0.08 1.40 -16.34
N ARG A 109 -0.10 2.71 -16.59
CA ARG A 109 -1.32 3.53 -16.56
C ARG A 109 -2.38 3.01 -17.52
N VAL A 110 -2.01 2.74 -18.76
CA VAL A 110 -2.94 2.24 -19.79
C VAL A 110 -3.45 0.84 -19.40
N GLY A 111 -2.57 -0.05 -18.97
CA GLY A 111 -2.95 -1.40 -18.54
C GLY A 111 -3.86 -1.40 -17.30
N LEU A 112 -3.58 -0.57 -16.31
CA LEU A 112 -4.43 -0.39 -15.12
C LEU A 112 -5.81 0.10 -15.51
N GLN A 113 -5.89 1.09 -16.39
CA GLN A 113 -7.18 1.60 -16.86
C GLN A 113 -8.00 0.51 -17.58
N ALA A 114 -7.37 -0.26 -18.45
CA ALA A 114 -8.02 -1.37 -19.15
C ALA A 114 -8.48 -2.47 -18.17
N TRP A 115 -7.65 -2.84 -17.20
CA TRP A 115 -8.02 -3.81 -16.17
C TRP A 115 -9.16 -3.30 -15.28
N MET A 116 -9.10 -2.06 -14.83
CA MET A 116 -10.13 -1.44 -13.98
C MET A 116 -11.48 -1.29 -14.70
N GLN A 117 -11.47 -1.16 -16.03
CA GLN A 117 -12.67 -1.08 -16.88
C GLN A 117 -13.16 -2.47 -17.35
N GLY A 118 -12.46 -3.55 -17.00
CA GLY A 118 -12.80 -4.91 -17.44
C GLY A 118 -12.50 -5.17 -18.92
N GLN A 119 -11.69 -4.33 -19.56
CA GLN A 119 -11.28 -4.46 -20.97
C GLN A 119 -10.07 -5.37 -21.14
N ALA A 120 -9.30 -5.59 -20.07
CA ALA A 120 -8.17 -6.49 -20.05
C ALA A 120 -8.17 -7.33 -18.76
N GLN A 121 -7.68 -8.57 -18.88
CA GLN A 121 -7.49 -9.47 -17.74
C GLN A 121 -6.03 -9.88 -17.65
N PRO A 122 -5.24 -9.32 -16.69
CA PRO A 122 -3.85 -9.75 -16.48
C PRO A 122 -3.77 -11.21 -16.06
N VAL A 123 -2.84 -11.97 -16.63
CA VAL A 123 -2.67 -13.39 -16.34
C VAL A 123 -2.22 -13.59 -14.90
N GLY A 124 -2.84 -14.52 -14.19
CA GLY A 124 -2.50 -14.86 -12.80
C GLY A 124 -3.05 -13.85 -11.75
N MET A 125 -3.80 -12.86 -12.17
CA MET A 125 -4.44 -11.89 -11.29
C MET A 125 -5.97 -12.09 -11.20
N PRO A 126 -6.62 -11.67 -10.10
CA PRO A 126 -8.07 -11.56 -10.04
C PRO A 126 -8.58 -10.52 -11.04
N THR A 127 -9.87 -10.54 -11.35
CA THR A 127 -10.51 -9.40 -12.02
C THR A 127 -10.43 -8.17 -11.11
N TYR A 128 -10.52 -6.97 -11.69
CA TYR A 128 -10.55 -5.76 -10.84
C TYR A 128 -11.77 -5.71 -9.92
N VAL A 129 -12.88 -6.31 -10.34
CA VAL A 129 -14.08 -6.45 -9.51
C VAL A 129 -13.77 -7.30 -8.27
N ASP A 130 -13.11 -8.45 -8.44
CA ASP A 130 -12.74 -9.32 -7.33
C ASP A 130 -11.66 -8.68 -6.44
N PHE A 131 -10.68 -7.99 -7.03
CA PHE A 131 -9.67 -7.24 -6.29
C PHE A 131 -10.31 -6.18 -5.38
N ARG A 132 -11.24 -5.39 -5.92
CA ARG A 132 -12.05 -4.43 -5.15
C ARG A 132 -12.88 -5.09 -4.07
N ALA A 133 -13.53 -6.20 -4.39
CA ALA A 133 -14.38 -6.95 -3.45
C ALA A 133 -13.57 -7.48 -2.27
N GLY A 134 -12.34 -7.99 -2.52
CA GLY A 134 -11.44 -8.42 -1.45
C GLY A 134 -11.07 -7.30 -0.49
N ILE A 135 -10.77 -6.11 -1.00
CA ILE A 135 -10.46 -4.92 -0.19
C ILE A 135 -11.70 -4.47 0.60
N ALA A 136 -12.85 -4.40 -0.05
CA ALA A 136 -14.12 -4.04 0.61
C ALA A 136 -14.45 -5.01 1.75
N ALA A 137 -14.26 -6.32 1.54
CA ALA A 137 -14.51 -7.32 2.56
C ALA A 137 -13.61 -7.14 3.81
N VAL A 138 -12.35 -6.75 3.64
CA VAL A 138 -11.45 -6.42 4.77
C VAL A 138 -11.98 -5.22 5.54
N LEU A 139 -12.39 -4.16 4.85
CA LEU A 139 -12.95 -2.97 5.49
C LEU A 139 -14.26 -3.28 6.23
N ASP A 140 -15.14 -4.05 5.63
CA ASP A 140 -16.41 -4.48 6.23
C ASP A 140 -16.19 -5.38 7.46
N ASP A 141 -15.18 -6.27 7.42
CA ASP A 141 -14.81 -7.09 8.57
C ASP A 141 -14.38 -6.22 9.76
N ILE A 142 -13.57 -5.20 9.51
CA ILE A 142 -13.16 -4.25 10.55
C ILE A 142 -14.36 -3.55 11.19
N CYS A 143 -15.32 -3.10 10.38
CA CYS A 143 -16.54 -2.48 10.90
C CYS A 143 -17.35 -3.38 11.83
N ARG A 144 -17.34 -4.68 11.54
CA ARG A 144 -18.16 -5.66 12.30
C ARG A 144 -17.46 -6.20 13.54
N THR A 145 -16.13 -6.35 13.48
CA THR A 145 -15.39 -7.16 14.47
C THR A 145 -14.41 -6.38 15.32
N SER A 146 -14.10 -5.12 14.96
CA SER A 146 -13.04 -4.37 15.63
C SER A 146 -13.58 -3.12 16.33
N PRO A 147 -13.71 -3.13 17.65
CA PRO A 147 -14.25 -1.97 18.40
C PRO A 147 -13.23 -0.82 18.55
N GLY A 148 -11.97 -1.03 18.23
CA GLY A 148 -10.86 -0.11 18.49
C GLY A 148 -10.10 0.32 17.24
N ARG A 149 -8.83 0.65 17.40
CA ARG A 149 -7.95 1.13 16.32
C ARG A 149 -7.25 -0.03 15.65
N VAL A 150 -7.44 -0.18 14.34
CA VAL A 150 -6.82 -1.23 13.51
C VAL A 150 -5.73 -0.64 12.64
N LEU A 151 -4.54 -1.23 12.67
CA LEU A 151 -3.47 -0.91 11.74
C LEU A 151 -3.55 -1.86 10.53
N LEU A 152 -3.66 -1.29 9.31
CA LEU A 152 -3.53 -2.02 8.06
C LEU A 152 -2.18 -1.68 7.42
N VAL A 153 -1.39 -2.71 7.08
CA VAL A 153 -0.15 -2.56 6.31
C VAL A 153 -0.37 -3.17 4.93
N SER A 154 -0.25 -2.34 3.90
CA SER A 154 -0.62 -2.69 2.53
C SER A 154 0.30 -2.01 1.52
N SER A 155 -0.10 -1.99 0.27
CA SER A 155 0.61 -1.40 -0.88
C SER A 155 -0.22 -0.29 -1.53
N GLY A 156 0.36 0.38 -2.53
CA GLY A 156 -0.25 1.54 -3.18
C GLY A 156 -1.59 1.24 -3.83
N GLY A 157 -1.66 0.18 -4.63
CA GLY A 157 -2.88 -0.22 -5.35
C GLY A 157 -4.08 -0.50 -4.45
N PRO A 158 -3.96 -1.38 -3.43
CA PRO A 158 -5.06 -1.61 -2.50
C PRO A 158 -5.49 -0.35 -1.72
N ILE A 159 -4.54 0.48 -1.28
CA ILE A 159 -4.88 1.72 -0.55
C ILE A 159 -5.64 2.70 -1.47
N ALA A 160 -5.13 2.92 -2.69
CA ALA A 160 -5.79 3.78 -3.65
C ALA A 160 -7.18 3.26 -4.03
N THR A 161 -7.32 1.93 -4.18
CA THR A 161 -8.62 1.28 -4.45
C THR A 161 -9.57 1.45 -3.27
N ALA A 162 -9.11 1.28 -2.02
CA ALA A 162 -9.94 1.54 -0.83
C ALA A 162 -10.45 2.99 -0.79
N VAL A 163 -9.56 3.96 -1.03
CA VAL A 163 -9.94 5.39 -1.11
C VAL A 163 -10.89 5.62 -2.27
N GLY A 164 -10.61 5.04 -3.44
CA GLY A 164 -11.48 5.12 -4.62
C GLY A 164 -12.89 4.58 -4.38
N LEU A 165 -13.01 3.47 -3.62
CA LEU A 165 -14.30 2.91 -3.19
C LEU A 165 -15.07 3.91 -2.32
N LEU A 166 -14.41 4.52 -1.35
CA LEU A 166 -15.05 5.44 -0.41
C LEU A 166 -15.48 6.75 -1.06
N LEU A 167 -14.67 7.27 -1.96
CA LEU A 167 -14.93 8.54 -2.65
C LEU A 167 -15.67 8.37 -3.98
N GLN A 168 -15.92 7.13 -4.42
CA GLN A 168 -16.54 6.79 -5.71
C GLN A 168 -15.78 7.43 -6.89
N THR A 169 -14.45 7.40 -6.84
CA THR A 169 -13.63 8.00 -7.89
C THR A 169 -13.63 7.15 -9.15
N PRO A 170 -13.54 7.76 -10.34
CA PRO A 170 -13.33 7.03 -11.58
C PRO A 170 -11.95 6.36 -11.61
N ALA A 171 -11.76 5.37 -12.48
CA ALA A 171 -10.52 4.62 -12.63
C ALA A 171 -9.28 5.53 -12.75
N GLN A 172 -9.35 6.55 -13.59
CA GLN A 172 -8.25 7.49 -13.79
C GLN A 172 -7.82 8.18 -12.48
N ALA A 173 -8.77 8.68 -11.68
CA ALA A 173 -8.44 9.32 -10.40
C ALA A 173 -7.86 8.33 -9.38
N THR A 174 -8.36 7.09 -9.35
CA THR A 174 -7.81 6.02 -8.50
C THR A 174 -6.37 5.67 -8.89
N ILE A 175 -6.04 5.64 -10.19
CA ILE A 175 -4.67 5.43 -10.70
C ILE A 175 -3.76 6.58 -10.25
N GLU A 176 -4.20 7.84 -10.33
CA GLU A 176 -3.43 8.98 -9.85
C GLU A 176 -3.15 8.91 -8.34
N LEU A 177 -4.14 8.54 -7.54
CA LEU A 177 -3.96 8.28 -6.12
C LEU A 177 -2.85 7.23 -5.90
N ASN A 178 -2.89 6.10 -6.63
CA ASN A 178 -1.90 5.04 -6.52
C ASN A 178 -0.48 5.52 -6.87
N PHE A 179 -0.31 6.25 -7.96
CA PHE A 179 1.01 6.67 -8.43
C PHE A 179 1.68 7.74 -7.54
N HIS A 180 0.90 8.46 -6.75
CA HIS A 180 1.41 9.52 -5.88
C HIS A 180 1.53 9.13 -4.40
N ILE A 181 1.14 7.91 -4.03
CA ILE A 181 1.28 7.47 -2.64
C ILE A 181 2.75 7.20 -2.31
N ARG A 182 3.22 7.74 -1.19
CA ARG A 182 4.61 7.64 -0.74
C ARG A 182 4.84 6.42 0.14
N ASN A 183 6.07 5.90 0.17
CA ASN A 183 6.43 4.83 1.08
C ASN A 183 6.24 5.26 2.53
N SER A 184 5.84 4.34 3.38
CA SER A 184 5.48 4.56 4.78
C SER A 184 4.36 5.58 5.04
N ALA A 185 3.72 6.11 3.99
CA ALA A 185 2.62 7.06 4.16
C ALA A 185 1.40 6.43 4.83
N VAL A 186 0.75 7.23 5.64
CA VAL A 186 -0.45 6.87 6.40
C VAL A 186 -1.69 7.42 5.70
N THR A 187 -2.67 6.57 5.51
CA THR A 187 -4.04 6.94 5.11
C THR A 187 -4.94 6.58 6.27
N GLU A 188 -5.62 7.55 6.83
CA GLU A 188 -6.50 7.37 7.98
C GLU A 188 -7.96 7.30 7.55
N LEU A 189 -8.65 6.27 8.02
CA LEU A 189 -10.07 6.09 7.84
C LEU A 189 -10.74 6.05 9.21
N SER A 190 -11.87 6.72 9.39
CA SER A 190 -12.78 6.46 10.50
C SER A 190 -13.86 5.47 10.04
N TYR A 191 -14.32 4.60 10.94
CA TYR A 191 -15.41 3.68 10.64
C TYR A 191 -16.49 3.72 11.72
N ARG A 192 -17.72 3.50 11.30
CA ARG A 192 -18.91 3.43 12.14
C ARG A 192 -19.89 2.43 11.52
N ALA A 193 -20.99 2.14 12.19
CA ALA A 193 -22.02 1.24 11.67
C ALA A 193 -22.54 1.62 10.26
N LYS A 194 -22.40 2.87 9.84
CA LYS A 194 -22.79 3.38 8.51
C LYS A 194 -21.68 3.31 7.46
N GLY A 195 -20.51 2.74 7.77
CA GLY A 195 -19.38 2.59 6.84
C GLY A 195 -18.15 3.44 7.22
N HIS A 196 -17.22 3.52 6.29
CA HIS A 196 -15.94 4.22 6.43
C HIS A 196 -16.00 5.66 5.92
N ARG A 197 -15.13 6.52 6.47
CA ARG A 197 -14.89 7.87 5.97
C ARG A 197 -13.39 8.12 5.87
N LEU A 198 -12.95 8.73 4.79
CA LEU A 198 -11.57 9.19 4.65
C LEU A 198 -11.35 10.41 5.57
N ILE A 199 -10.34 10.34 6.42
CA ILE A 199 -9.90 11.44 7.30
C ILE A 199 -8.68 12.13 6.70
N SER A 200 -7.67 11.32 6.28
CA SER A 200 -6.47 11.84 5.63
C SER A 200 -5.94 10.81 4.63
N TYR A 201 -5.20 11.30 3.63
CA TYR A 201 -4.58 10.47 2.61
C TYR A 201 -3.10 10.83 2.45
N ASN A 202 -2.24 9.80 2.37
CA ASN A 202 -0.84 9.93 1.98
C ASN A 202 -0.04 10.90 2.87
N THR A 203 -0.24 10.87 4.20
CA THR A 203 0.48 11.74 5.14
C THR A 203 1.78 11.11 5.61
N LEU A 204 2.81 11.94 5.87
CA LEU A 204 4.15 11.54 6.33
C LEU A 204 4.57 12.31 7.59
N ASN A 205 3.66 12.49 8.54
CA ASN A 205 3.92 13.27 9.75
C ASN A 205 5.13 12.77 10.55
N HIS A 206 5.49 11.49 10.44
CA HIS A 206 6.67 10.91 11.07
C HIS A 206 7.99 11.31 10.38
N LEU A 207 7.92 11.80 9.14
CA LEU A 207 9.06 12.29 8.36
C LEU A 207 9.03 13.81 8.18
N ASP A 208 8.14 14.52 8.87
CA ASP A 208 7.97 15.96 8.78
C ASP A 208 9.03 16.68 9.63
N SER A 209 10.29 16.46 9.28
CA SER A 209 11.42 17.22 9.84
C SER A 209 12.53 17.32 8.80
N PRO A 210 13.37 18.39 8.83
CA PRO A 210 14.47 18.55 7.90
C PRO A 210 15.42 17.34 7.83
N GLN A 211 15.58 16.62 8.94
CA GLN A 211 16.46 15.45 9.03
C GLN A 211 15.96 14.22 8.26
N HIS A 212 14.68 14.19 7.87
CA HIS A 212 14.04 13.05 7.21
C HIS A 212 13.54 13.38 5.81
N GLN A 213 13.85 14.54 5.25
CA GLN A 213 13.39 14.91 3.91
C GLN A 213 13.87 13.94 2.83
N ASP A 214 15.13 13.47 2.94
CA ASP A 214 15.70 12.48 2.03
C ASP A 214 15.11 11.06 2.19
N TRP A 215 14.26 10.86 3.21
CA TRP A 215 13.57 9.58 3.42
C TRP A 215 12.23 9.51 2.69
N VAL A 216 11.79 10.58 2.05
CA VAL A 216 10.54 10.58 1.29
C VAL A 216 10.77 9.92 -0.07
N THR A 217 10.12 8.77 -0.29
CA THR A 217 10.26 7.98 -1.52
C THR A 217 8.90 7.52 -2.04
N PHE A 218 8.84 7.14 -3.32
CA PHE A 218 7.61 6.78 -4.03
C PHE A 218 7.56 5.33 -4.51
N THR A 219 8.65 4.59 -4.46
CA THR A 219 8.76 3.21 -4.97
C THR A 219 9.15 2.23 -3.88
#